data_d89141073775be213239b7e2b9e5ba52
#
_entry.id   d89141073775be213239b7e2b9e5ba52
#
_cell.length_a   1.000
_cell.length_b   1.000
_cell.length_c   1.000
_cell.angle_alpha   90.00
_cell.angle_beta   90.00
_cell.angle_gamma   90.00
#
_symmetry.space_group_name_H-M   'P 1'
#
loop_
_entity.id
_entity.type
_entity.pdbx_description
1 polymer ?
#
loop_
_entity_poly.entity_id
_entity_poly.type
_entity_poly.pdbx_seq_one_letter_code
_entity_poly.pdbx_strand_id
1 'polypeptide(L)'
;MIWSEGNTGPVVQAIQHAVGAAADGKWGPLTTAAVKAWQSCHGLKPDGLVGPLTRAKMFTDLVHGIDVSHWQGAIDWAAVAASGVRFAWCKAGQGSGGKDPRWLENVAGCNENGILVGAYHFAVPDRRPDDALT
;
A
#
# COMPACT_ATOMS: atom_id res chain seq x y z
N MET A 1 6.74 4.28 -14.76
CA MET A 1 8.00 4.38 -13.99
C MET A 1 8.75 3.06 -14.12
N ILE A 2 10.04 3.11 -14.41
CA ILE A 2 10.94 1.94 -14.54
C ILE A 2 11.98 2.05 -13.42
N TRP A 3 12.25 0.94 -12.75
CA TRP A 3 13.27 0.82 -11.71
C TRP A 3 14.49 0.09 -12.25
N SER A 4 15.67 0.60 -11.98
CA SER A 4 16.93 0.12 -12.52
C SER A 4 18.12 0.45 -11.61
N GLU A 5 19.31 0.04 -12.02
CA GLU A 5 20.56 0.37 -11.33
C GLU A 5 20.69 1.87 -11.07
N GLY A 6 21.14 2.23 -9.87
CA GLY A 6 21.22 3.61 -9.38
C GLY A 6 20.00 4.09 -8.61
N ASN A 7 18.84 3.43 -8.70
CA ASN A 7 17.69 3.76 -7.87
C ASN A 7 17.91 3.34 -6.40
N THR A 8 17.26 4.05 -5.49
CA THR A 8 17.32 3.78 -4.04
C THR A 8 15.97 3.93 -3.39
N GLY A 9 15.82 3.38 -2.19
CA GLY A 9 14.65 3.59 -1.34
C GLY A 9 13.80 2.35 -1.10
N PRO A 10 12.64 2.51 -0.45
CA PRO A 10 11.79 1.39 -0.01
C PRO A 10 11.28 0.50 -1.15
N VAL A 11 11.04 1.07 -2.33
CA VAL A 11 10.59 0.29 -3.50
C VAL A 11 11.71 -0.60 -4.00
N VAL A 12 12.97 -0.12 -4.01
CA VAL A 12 14.13 -0.95 -4.36
C VAL A 12 14.28 -2.10 -3.36
N GLN A 13 14.10 -1.82 -2.07
CA GLN A 13 14.13 -2.83 -1.03
C GLN A 13 13.06 -3.91 -1.23
N ALA A 14 11.83 -3.52 -1.60
CA ALA A 14 10.76 -4.46 -1.92
C ALA A 14 11.09 -5.34 -3.15
N ILE A 15 11.69 -4.76 -4.19
CA ILE A 15 12.15 -5.49 -5.37
C ILE A 15 13.25 -6.48 -4.99
N GLN A 16 14.23 -6.06 -4.19
CA GLN A 16 15.32 -6.91 -3.70
C GLN A 16 14.78 -8.11 -2.92
N HIS A 17 13.80 -7.91 -2.04
CA HIS A 17 13.10 -9.01 -1.36
C HIS A 17 12.44 -9.97 -2.35
N ALA A 18 11.73 -9.46 -3.35
CA ALA A 18 11.03 -10.27 -4.33
C ALA A 18 11.96 -11.14 -5.18
N VAL A 19 13.17 -10.67 -5.46
CA VAL A 19 14.17 -11.41 -6.28
C VAL A 19 15.19 -12.16 -5.43
N GLY A 20 15.09 -12.14 -4.11
CA GLY A 20 16.02 -12.83 -3.19
C GLY A 20 17.40 -12.19 -3.08
N ALA A 21 17.52 -10.90 -3.38
CA ALA A 21 18.75 -10.14 -3.19
C ALA A 21 18.83 -9.54 -1.77
N ALA A 22 20.02 -9.07 -1.36
CA ALA A 22 20.17 -8.32 -0.12
C ALA A 22 19.35 -7.02 -0.18
N ALA A 23 18.39 -6.87 0.73
CA ALA A 23 17.41 -5.79 0.71
C ALA A 23 17.92 -4.54 1.46
N ASP A 24 18.98 -3.94 0.94
CA ASP A 24 19.62 -2.73 1.49
C ASP A 24 19.00 -1.43 0.95
N GLY A 25 18.06 -1.53 0.01
CA GLY A 25 17.42 -0.38 -0.62
C GLY A 25 18.30 0.37 -1.61
N LYS A 26 19.42 -0.23 -2.05
CA LYS A 26 20.34 0.35 -3.04
C LYS A 26 20.46 -0.59 -4.23
N TRP A 27 20.07 -0.14 -5.40
CA TRP A 27 20.16 -0.94 -6.61
C TRP A 27 21.55 -0.87 -7.22
N GLY A 28 22.32 -1.90 -7.02
CA GLY A 28 23.63 -2.10 -7.62
C GLY A 28 23.66 -3.26 -8.61
N PRO A 29 24.85 -3.63 -9.10
CA PRO A 29 25.03 -4.73 -10.07
C PRO A 29 24.49 -6.07 -9.58
N LEU A 30 24.57 -6.39 -8.29
CA LEU A 30 24.03 -7.61 -7.71
C LEU A 30 22.49 -7.65 -7.78
N THR A 31 21.84 -6.52 -7.53
CA THR A 31 20.38 -6.40 -7.70
C THR A 31 19.98 -6.57 -9.16
N THR A 32 20.72 -5.95 -10.08
CA THR A 32 20.51 -6.11 -11.53
C THR A 32 20.63 -7.57 -11.96
N ALA A 33 21.65 -8.27 -11.50
CA ALA A 33 21.83 -9.70 -11.80
C ALA A 33 20.68 -10.57 -11.25
N ALA A 34 20.25 -10.31 -10.02
CA ALA A 34 19.14 -11.00 -9.39
C ALA A 34 17.80 -10.74 -10.13
N VAL A 35 17.56 -9.51 -10.56
CA VAL A 35 16.37 -9.17 -11.36
C VAL A 35 16.38 -9.90 -12.70
N LYS A 36 17.50 -9.93 -13.41
CA LYS A 36 17.63 -10.68 -14.67
C LYS A 36 17.35 -12.17 -14.49
N ALA A 37 17.92 -12.79 -13.46
CA ALA A 37 17.67 -14.18 -13.14
C ALA A 37 16.19 -14.45 -12.83
N TRP A 38 15.58 -13.58 -12.03
CA TRP A 38 14.16 -13.66 -11.70
C TRP A 38 13.28 -13.54 -12.96
N GLN A 39 13.57 -12.56 -13.83
CA GLN A 39 12.86 -12.36 -15.10
C GLN A 39 12.92 -13.61 -15.98
N SER A 40 14.11 -14.22 -16.14
CA SER A 40 14.29 -15.45 -16.90
C SER A 40 13.43 -16.59 -16.36
N CYS A 41 13.42 -16.79 -15.04
CA CYS A 41 12.62 -17.83 -14.39
C CYS A 41 11.10 -17.63 -14.55
N HIS A 42 10.67 -16.40 -14.80
CA HIS A 42 9.25 -16.06 -14.93
C HIS A 42 8.80 -15.79 -16.38
N GLY A 43 9.62 -16.16 -17.36
CA GLY A 43 9.29 -16.02 -18.78
C GLY A 43 9.25 -14.58 -19.28
N LEU A 44 9.99 -13.69 -18.63
CA LEU A 44 10.14 -12.29 -19.03
C LEU A 44 11.50 -12.06 -19.69
N LYS A 45 11.60 -10.99 -20.50
CA LYS A 45 12.89 -10.58 -21.05
C LYS A 45 13.84 -10.18 -19.91
N PRO A 46 15.04 -10.80 -19.81
CA PRO A 46 15.98 -10.53 -18.72
C PRO A 46 16.81 -9.28 -18.98
N ASP A 47 16.17 -8.12 -19.04
CA ASP A 47 16.80 -6.83 -19.28
C ASP A 47 17.32 -6.15 -18.00
N GLY A 48 16.96 -6.67 -16.83
CA GLY A 48 17.36 -6.13 -15.55
C GLY A 48 16.61 -4.84 -15.18
N LEU A 49 15.52 -4.53 -15.86
CA LEU A 49 14.68 -3.37 -15.62
C LEU A 49 13.33 -3.81 -15.04
N VAL A 50 12.88 -3.18 -13.98
CA VAL A 50 11.55 -3.43 -13.42
C VAL A 50 10.58 -2.38 -13.93
N GLY A 51 10.03 -2.66 -15.10
CA GLY A 51 8.96 -1.91 -15.73
C GLY A 51 7.57 -2.44 -15.37
N PRO A 52 6.50 -1.97 -16.05
CA PRO A 52 5.12 -2.36 -15.75
C PRO A 52 4.87 -3.87 -15.80
N LEU A 53 5.39 -4.58 -16.81
CA LEU A 53 5.20 -6.03 -16.96
C LEU A 53 5.92 -6.83 -15.87
N THR A 54 7.18 -6.51 -15.60
CA THR A 54 7.96 -7.15 -14.53
C THR A 54 7.33 -6.91 -13.18
N ARG A 55 6.92 -5.68 -12.91
CA ARG A 55 6.25 -5.31 -11.66
C ARG A 55 4.92 -6.03 -11.48
N ALA A 56 4.09 -6.09 -12.51
CA ALA A 56 2.81 -6.79 -12.45
C ALA A 56 2.99 -8.27 -12.10
N LYS A 57 4.01 -8.92 -12.67
CA LYS A 57 4.32 -10.32 -12.39
C LYS A 57 4.98 -10.53 -11.03
N MET A 58 5.84 -9.60 -10.62
CA MET A 58 6.59 -9.67 -9.36
C MET A 58 5.70 -9.49 -8.13
N PHE A 59 4.69 -8.66 -8.23
CA PHE A 59 3.81 -8.27 -7.13
C PHE A 59 2.36 -8.73 -7.32
N THR A 60 2.13 -9.80 -8.08
CA THR A 60 0.80 -10.41 -8.25
C THR A 60 0.19 -10.91 -6.95
N ASP A 61 1.02 -11.30 -5.98
CA ASP A 61 0.57 -11.83 -4.69
C ASP A 61 0.44 -10.73 -3.61
N LEU A 62 0.63 -9.46 -3.98
CA LEU A 62 0.39 -8.36 -3.06
C LEU A 62 -1.09 -8.26 -2.73
N VAL A 63 -1.38 -8.31 -1.45
CA VAL A 63 -2.73 -8.04 -0.94
C VAL A 63 -2.96 -6.54 -0.99
N HIS A 64 -3.89 -6.11 -1.83
CA HIS A 64 -4.25 -4.69 -1.98
C HIS A 64 -5.22 -4.27 -0.88
N GLY A 65 -4.92 -3.15 -0.27
CA GLY A 65 -5.78 -2.51 0.72
C GLY A 65 -5.95 -1.03 0.45
N ILE A 66 -6.94 -0.45 1.09
CA ILE A 66 -7.26 0.99 1.03
C ILE A 66 -7.50 1.53 2.44
N ASP A 67 -7.38 2.82 2.60
CA ASP A 67 -7.85 3.55 3.77
C ASP A 67 -8.95 4.53 3.36
N VAL A 68 -9.98 4.63 4.18
CA VAL A 68 -11.17 5.43 3.88
C VAL A 68 -11.70 6.16 5.11
N SER A 69 -12.41 7.25 4.86
CA SER A 69 -13.12 8.04 5.86
C SER A 69 -14.42 8.60 5.24
N HIS A 70 -15.12 9.47 5.94
CA HIS A 70 -16.25 10.20 5.38
C HIS A 70 -15.91 11.05 4.14
N TRP A 71 -14.63 11.38 3.94
CA TRP A 71 -14.18 12.18 2.79
C TRP A 71 -14.38 11.49 1.44
N GLN A 72 -14.41 10.17 1.39
CA GLN A 72 -14.70 9.41 0.18
C GLN A 72 -16.20 9.37 -0.15
N GLY A 73 -17.06 9.87 0.74
CA GLY A 73 -18.51 9.83 0.54
C GLY A 73 -19.08 8.42 0.57
N ALA A 74 -20.13 8.18 -0.19
CA ALA A 74 -20.70 6.86 -0.37
C ALA A 74 -19.80 6.00 -1.26
N ILE A 75 -19.45 4.81 -0.78
CA ILE A 75 -18.52 3.89 -1.48
C ILE A 75 -19.32 2.69 -1.99
N ASP A 76 -19.11 2.36 -3.26
CA ASP A 76 -19.57 1.09 -3.83
C ASP A 76 -18.60 -0.04 -3.43
N TRP A 77 -18.87 -0.66 -2.29
CA TRP A 77 -18.03 -1.71 -1.74
C TRP A 77 -17.99 -2.99 -2.59
N ALA A 78 -19.03 -3.26 -3.36
CA ALA A 78 -19.03 -4.37 -4.32
C ALA A 78 -18.01 -4.11 -5.44
N ALA A 79 -17.97 -2.90 -5.98
CA ALA A 79 -16.97 -2.50 -6.97
C ALA A 79 -15.55 -2.50 -6.40
N VAL A 80 -15.37 -2.06 -5.15
CA VAL A 80 -14.08 -2.10 -4.44
C VAL A 80 -13.59 -3.54 -4.29
N ALA A 81 -14.44 -4.46 -3.86
CA ALA A 81 -14.10 -5.88 -3.76
C ALA A 81 -13.75 -6.49 -5.11
N ALA A 82 -14.51 -6.16 -6.16
CA ALA A 82 -14.28 -6.62 -7.54
C ALA A 82 -12.95 -6.12 -8.11
N SER A 83 -12.45 -4.96 -7.67
CA SER A 83 -11.13 -4.42 -8.07
C SER A 83 -9.94 -5.15 -7.47
N GLY A 84 -10.15 -6.12 -6.58
CA GLY A 84 -9.11 -6.91 -5.96
C GLY A 84 -8.64 -6.41 -4.57
N VAL A 85 -9.29 -5.41 -4.01
CA VAL A 85 -9.05 -4.95 -2.64
C VAL A 85 -9.47 -6.03 -1.64
N ARG A 86 -8.60 -6.36 -0.69
CA ARG A 86 -8.81 -7.43 0.30
C ARG A 86 -8.97 -6.92 1.71
N PHE A 87 -8.47 -5.72 2.01
CA PHE A 87 -8.63 -5.11 3.32
C PHE A 87 -8.83 -3.59 3.21
N ALA A 88 -9.50 -3.03 4.20
CA ALA A 88 -9.70 -1.58 4.30
C ALA A 88 -9.46 -1.10 5.73
N TRP A 89 -8.74 -0.01 5.87
CA TRP A 89 -8.64 0.75 7.10
C TRP A 89 -9.70 1.84 7.09
N CYS A 90 -10.70 1.71 7.95
CA CYS A 90 -11.79 2.68 8.04
C CYS A 90 -11.56 3.62 9.23
N LYS A 91 -11.71 4.92 9.00
CA LYS A 91 -11.61 5.93 10.05
C LYS A 91 -12.75 5.74 11.03
N ALA A 92 -12.42 5.50 12.29
CA ALA A 92 -13.39 5.38 13.38
C ALA A 92 -13.69 6.73 14.03
N GLY A 93 -12.68 7.59 14.11
CA GLY A 93 -12.83 8.91 14.75
C GLY A 93 -11.62 9.81 14.56
N GLN A 94 -11.72 11.00 15.16
CA GLN A 94 -10.68 12.02 15.10
C GLN A 94 -10.67 12.84 16.39
N GLY A 95 -9.46 13.18 16.88
CA GLY A 95 -9.28 14.02 18.07
C GLY A 95 -9.96 13.46 19.33
N SER A 96 -10.42 14.32 20.21
CA SER A 96 -10.94 13.96 21.53
C SER A 96 -12.40 13.50 21.56
N GLY A 97 -13.08 13.30 20.42
CA GLY A 97 -14.48 12.87 20.53
C GLY A 97 -15.28 12.77 19.24
N GLY A 98 -14.66 13.06 18.11
CA GLY A 98 -15.37 12.99 16.83
C GLY A 98 -15.38 11.57 16.25
N LYS A 99 -16.54 10.91 16.21
CA LYS A 99 -16.72 9.70 15.41
C LYS A 99 -16.78 10.08 13.93
N ASP A 100 -16.18 9.23 13.07
CA ASP A 100 -16.38 9.40 11.63
C ASP A 100 -17.84 9.07 11.29
N PRO A 101 -18.59 9.98 10.63
CA PRO A 101 -20.02 9.77 10.38
C PRO A 101 -20.31 8.57 9.47
N ARG A 102 -19.32 8.09 8.68
CA ARG A 102 -19.48 6.94 7.81
C ARG A 102 -18.83 5.66 8.33
N TRP A 103 -18.35 5.68 9.58
CA TRP A 103 -17.69 4.52 10.19
C TRP A 103 -18.53 3.24 10.07
N LEU A 104 -19.77 3.28 10.55
CA LEU A 104 -20.65 2.10 10.56
C LEU A 104 -21.00 1.63 9.16
N GLU A 105 -21.25 2.58 8.23
CA GLU A 105 -21.55 2.28 6.83
C GLU A 105 -20.36 1.61 6.13
N ASN A 106 -19.15 2.14 6.34
CA ASN A 106 -17.93 1.59 5.74
C ASN A 106 -17.61 0.19 6.30
N VAL A 107 -17.76 -0.02 7.61
CA VAL A 107 -17.56 -1.34 8.23
C VAL A 107 -18.57 -2.35 7.70
N ALA A 108 -19.85 -1.97 7.62
CA ALA A 108 -20.89 -2.85 7.08
C ALA A 108 -20.60 -3.23 5.62
N GLY A 109 -20.26 -2.24 4.80
CA GLY A 109 -19.93 -2.46 3.38
C GLY A 109 -18.73 -3.39 3.19
N CYS A 110 -17.67 -3.24 4.00
CA CYS A 110 -16.54 -4.18 3.99
C CYS A 110 -16.99 -5.60 4.33
N ASN A 111 -17.72 -5.78 5.42
CA ASN A 111 -18.14 -7.10 5.89
C ASN A 111 -19.07 -7.81 4.89
N GLU A 112 -20.02 -7.09 4.30
CA GLU A 112 -20.94 -7.62 3.30
C GLU A 112 -20.23 -8.07 2.01
N ASN A 113 -19.07 -7.49 1.70
CA ASN A 113 -18.30 -7.79 0.49
C ASN A 113 -17.02 -8.60 0.75
N GLY A 114 -16.85 -9.18 1.95
CA GLY A 114 -15.72 -10.03 2.29
C GLY A 114 -14.38 -9.31 2.35
N ILE A 115 -14.37 -7.99 2.58
CA ILE A 115 -13.18 -7.17 2.76
C ILE A 115 -12.84 -7.14 4.26
N LEU A 116 -11.62 -7.53 4.60
CA LEU A 116 -11.13 -7.46 5.98
C LEU A 116 -11.08 -5.99 6.43
N VAL A 117 -11.72 -5.65 7.52
CA VAL A 117 -11.80 -4.27 8.00
C VAL A 117 -10.95 -4.06 9.25
N GLY A 118 -10.18 -2.99 9.24
CA GLY A 118 -9.48 -2.43 10.38
C GLY A 118 -9.96 -1.02 10.70
N ALA A 119 -9.71 -0.56 11.92
CA ALA A 119 -10.05 0.78 12.36
C ALA A 119 -8.80 1.65 12.53
N TYR A 120 -8.89 2.93 12.21
CA TYR A 120 -7.89 3.90 12.62
C TYR A 120 -8.51 5.15 13.24
N HIS A 121 -7.77 5.76 14.12
CA HIS A 121 -8.11 7.03 14.73
C HIS A 121 -7.15 8.10 14.22
N PHE A 122 -7.70 9.20 13.70
CA PHE A 122 -6.87 10.32 13.26
C PHE A 122 -6.53 11.19 14.49
N ALA A 123 -5.28 11.09 14.94
CA ALA A 123 -4.80 11.87 16.07
C ALA A 123 -4.69 13.35 15.67
N VAL A 124 -5.40 14.19 16.40
CA VAL A 124 -5.22 15.65 16.35
C VAL A 124 -4.49 16.01 17.63
N PRO A 125 -3.24 16.51 17.56
CA PRO A 125 -2.55 16.98 18.75
C PRO A 125 -3.40 18.07 19.43
N ASP A 126 -3.75 17.84 20.69
CA ASP A 126 -4.36 18.89 21.49
C ASP A 126 -3.42 20.10 21.51
N ARG A 127 -3.92 21.25 21.10
CA ARG A 127 -3.23 22.50 21.38
C ARG A 127 -3.15 22.61 22.89
N ARG A 128 -1.95 22.54 23.43
CA ARG A 128 -1.77 22.78 24.86
C ARG A 128 -2.32 24.17 25.18
N PRO A 129 -3.00 24.36 26.32
CA PRO A 129 -3.48 25.68 26.75
C PRO A 129 -2.36 26.75 26.77
N ASP A 130 -1.12 26.31 26.88
CA ASP A 130 0.08 27.16 26.96
C ASP A 130 0.46 27.80 25.61
N ASP A 131 -0.04 27.28 24.48
CA ASP A 131 0.19 27.88 23.16
C ASP A 131 -0.70 29.12 22.92
N ALA A 132 -1.59 29.44 23.86
CA ALA A 132 -2.43 30.63 23.81
C ALA A 132 -1.79 31.90 24.42
N LEU A 133 -0.54 31.81 24.89
CA LEU A 133 0.18 32.88 25.60
C LEU A 133 1.39 33.41 24.83
N THR A 134 1.42 33.30 23.51
CA THR A 134 2.39 34.03 22.68
C THR A 134 1.70 34.86 21.63
#